data_d406078f4513191abb09443f8decef7d
#
_entry.id   d406078f4513191abb09443f8decef7d
#
_cell.length_a   1.000
_cell.length_b   1.000
_cell.length_c   1.000
_cell.angle_alpha   90.00
_cell.angle_beta   90.00
_cell.angle_gamma   90.00
#
_symmetry.space_group_name_H-M   'P 1'
#
loop_
_entity.id
_entity.type
_entity.pdbx_description
1 polymer ?
#
loop_
_entity_poly.entity_id
_entity_poly.type
_entity_poly.pdbx_seq_one_letter_code
_entity_poly.pdbx_strand_id
1 'polypeptide(L)'
;MEITWLGHSCFKIKGKKVTIITDPYDDIIGYTLGEQKADIVTLSHFHLGHCCVKGISGSPRVISSPGEYDVSGVSIRGIRSFHDTAKGEERGKNIIYLVNIDDVRICHLGDLGHVLDAEKASDISDVDILMVPVGGVSTIGASDAAEMARLLEPKVVIPMHYKTEATAKSEMDSIDKFRKEMGVKSEIKPETKLVIGKSGLPQEAQVFIMDYRSAG
;
A
#
# COMPACT_ATOMS: atom_id res chain seq x y z
N MET A 1 -13.58 2.68 9.22
CA MET A 1 -12.14 2.54 9.52
C MET A 1 -11.39 3.83 9.27
N GLU A 2 -10.15 3.93 9.77
CA GLU A 2 -9.23 5.06 9.53
C GLU A 2 -7.93 4.51 8.94
N ILE A 3 -7.41 5.16 7.88
CA ILE A 3 -6.14 4.83 7.24
C ILE A 3 -5.19 6.01 7.40
N THR A 4 -3.97 5.73 7.84
CA THR A 4 -2.88 6.71 7.98
C THR A 4 -1.66 6.18 7.23
N TRP A 5 -1.03 7.04 6.42
CA TRP A 5 0.22 6.69 5.75
C TRP A 5 1.40 7.01 6.67
N LEU A 6 2.19 6.00 7.01
CA LEU A 6 3.36 6.13 7.86
C LEU A 6 4.65 6.43 7.06
N GLY A 7 4.54 6.50 5.74
CA GLY A 7 5.65 6.67 4.81
C GLY A 7 5.97 5.39 4.03
N HIS A 8 6.69 5.51 2.92
CA HIS A 8 7.08 4.40 2.03
C HIS A 8 5.88 3.57 1.59
N SER A 9 5.85 2.27 1.87
CA SER A 9 4.69 1.38 1.65
C SER A 9 3.98 1.03 2.98
N CYS A 10 4.25 1.77 4.05
CA CYS A 10 3.72 1.48 5.37
C CYS A 10 2.44 2.26 5.66
N PHE A 11 1.37 1.55 5.98
CA PHE A 11 0.09 2.13 6.38
C PHE A 11 -0.36 1.55 7.71
N LYS A 12 -1.02 2.38 8.51
CA LYS A 12 -1.80 1.97 9.66
C LYS A 12 -3.27 2.00 9.28
N ILE A 13 -3.92 0.85 9.33
CA ILE A 13 -5.34 0.66 9.02
C ILE A 13 -6.05 0.30 10.32
N LYS A 14 -6.77 1.26 10.89
CA LYS A 14 -7.49 1.09 12.14
C LYS A 14 -8.97 0.82 11.86
N GLY A 15 -9.39 -0.40 12.02
CA GLY A 15 -10.79 -0.81 11.98
C GLY A 15 -11.48 -0.65 13.32
N LYS A 16 -12.72 -1.12 13.40
CA LYS A 16 -13.55 -1.09 14.64
C LYS A 16 -12.94 -1.91 15.77
N LYS A 17 -12.29 -3.04 15.45
CA LYS A 17 -11.76 -4.00 16.44
C LYS A 17 -10.29 -4.31 16.26
N VAL A 18 -9.72 -4.13 15.07
CA VAL A 18 -8.40 -4.59 14.67
C VAL A 18 -7.62 -3.45 14.06
N THR A 19 -6.35 -3.36 14.40
CA THR A 19 -5.38 -2.46 13.76
C THR A 19 -4.37 -3.28 12.97
N ILE A 20 -4.17 -2.92 11.71
CA ILE A 20 -3.22 -3.56 10.80
C ILE A 20 -2.13 -2.55 10.46
N ILE A 21 -0.89 -3.03 10.40
CA ILE A 21 0.23 -2.27 9.81
C ILE A 21 0.78 -3.05 8.63
N THR A 22 0.92 -2.38 7.49
CA THR A 22 1.53 -2.94 6.28
C THR A 22 3.00 -2.54 6.21
N ASP A 23 3.86 -3.44 5.77
CA ASP A 23 5.26 -3.19 5.41
C ASP A 23 6.00 -2.20 6.33
N PRO A 24 6.10 -2.47 7.66
CA PRO A 24 6.85 -1.60 8.56
C PRO A 24 8.34 -1.62 8.20
N TYR A 25 8.98 -0.47 8.27
CA TYR A 25 10.34 -0.22 7.81
C TYR A 25 11.31 0.12 8.95
N ASP A 26 12.59 0.02 8.65
CA ASP A 26 13.67 0.55 9.47
C ASP A 26 13.93 2.03 9.14
N ASP A 27 14.27 2.84 10.12
CA ASP A 27 14.50 4.30 9.98
C ASP A 27 15.60 4.66 8.96
N ILE A 28 16.39 3.68 8.53
CA ILE A 28 17.42 3.84 7.49
C ILE A 28 16.89 4.36 6.16
N ILE A 29 15.59 4.17 5.88
CA ILE A 29 14.97 4.63 4.62
C ILE A 29 14.60 6.11 4.62
N GLY A 30 14.87 6.83 5.73
CA GLY A 30 14.67 8.27 5.84
C GLY A 30 13.36 8.71 6.51
N TYR A 31 12.43 7.81 6.71
CA TYR A 31 11.24 8.04 7.55
C TYR A 31 11.51 7.56 8.97
N THR A 32 10.73 8.06 9.94
CA THR A 32 10.74 7.58 11.33
C THR A 32 9.38 6.94 11.63
N LEU A 33 9.39 5.62 11.85
CA LEU A 33 8.15 4.87 12.12
C LEU A 33 7.58 5.17 13.51
N GLY A 34 8.47 5.43 14.49
CA GLY A 34 8.08 5.61 15.88
C GLY A 34 7.48 4.33 16.49
N GLU A 35 6.97 4.45 17.72
CA GLU A 35 6.27 3.34 18.36
C GLU A 35 4.86 3.17 17.80
N GLN A 36 4.59 2.03 17.22
CA GLN A 36 3.28 1.67 16.72
C GLN A 36 2.71 0.47 17.47
N LYS A 37 1.39 0.37 17.52
CA LYS A 37 0.68 -0.80 18.04
C LYS A 37 -0.22 -1.38 16.97
N ALA A 38 -0.16 -2.71 16.80
CA ALA A 38 -1.00 -3.43 15.85
C ALA A 38 -1.40 -4.80 16.38
N ASP A 39 -2.47 -5.33 15.82
CA ASP A 39 -2.94 -6.71 16.00
C ASP A 39 -2.43 -7.61 14.87
N ILE A 40 -2.25 -7.02 13.68
CA ILE A 40 -1.78 -7.72 12.48
C ILE A 40 -0.70 -6.87 11.81
N VAL A 41 0.33 -7.55 11.30
CA VAL A 41 1.34 -6.95 10.41
C VAL A 41 1.40 -7.78 9.14
N THR A 42 1.34 -7.14 7.97
CA THR A 42 1.57 -7.79 6.68
C THR A 42 2.92 -7.37 6.11
N LEU A 43 3.69 -8.31 5.57
CA LEU A 43 4.98 -8.07 4.94
C LEU A 43 4.92 -8.53 3.48
N SER A 44 5.03 -7.60 2.55
CA SER A 44 5.01 -7.92 1.11
C SER A 44 6.27 -8.65 0.67
N HIS A 45 7.42 -8.30 1.24
CA HIS A 45 8.72 -8.93 0.98
C HIS A 45 9.74 -8.58 2.07
N PHE A 46 10.97 -9.10 1.98
CA PHE A 46 11.97 -8.99 3.05
C PHE A 46 13.13 -8.00 2.76
N HIS A 47 12.83 -6.86 2.13
CA HIS A 47 13.77 -5.74 2.10
C HIS A 47 13.64 -4.87 3.35
N LEU A 48 14.72 -4.17 3.76
CA LEU A 48 14.78 -3.36 5.00
C LEU A 48 13.69 -2.28 5.08
N GLY A 49 13.21 -1.80 3.94
CA GLY A 49 12.11 -0.84 3.84
C GLY A 49 10.72 -1.42 4.11
N HIS A 50 10.57 -2.75 4.37
CA HIS A 50 9.25 -3.41 4.38
C HIS A 50 9.06 -4.49 5.44
N CYS A 51 10.06 -4.82 6.24
CA CYS A 51 9.97 -5.99 7.13
C CYS A 51 10.46 -5.75 8.57
N CYS A 52 10.57 -4.51 9.02
CA CYS A 52 11.02 -4.19 10.37
C CYS A 52 9.86 -4.22 11.37
N VAL A 53 9.58 -5.38 11.96
CA VAL A 53 8.50 -5.56 12.94
C VAL A 53 8.90 -5.11 14.35
N LYS A 54 10.19 -4.84 14.59
CA LYS A 54 10.74 -4.55 15.93
C LYS A 54 10.09 -3.35 16.63
N GLY A 55 9.64 -2.33 15.89
CA GLY A 55 8.95 -1.15 16.42
C GLY A 55 7.45 -1.33 16.66
N ILE A 56 6.89 -2.53 16.43
CA ILE A 56 5.45 -2.76 16.53
C ILE A 56 5.14 -3.49 17.83
N SER A 57 4.44 -2.83 18.74
CA SER A 57 3.94 -3.40 20.00
C SER A 57 2.58 -4.11 19.82
N GLY A 58 2.12 -4.84 20.86
CA GLY A 58 0.82 -5.52 20.84
C GLY A 58 0.89 -6.99 20.44
N SER A 59 2.08 -7.57 20.25
CA SER A 59 2.27 -8.97 19.82
C SER A 59 1.50 -9.32 18.55
N PRO A 60 1.68 -8.58 17.45
CA PRO A 60 0.87 -8.75 16.26
C PRO A 60 1.05 -10.12 15.60
N ARG A 61 -0.01 -10.61 14.97
CA ARG A 61 0.11 -11.72 14.02
C ARG A 61 0.81 -11.23 12.77
N VAL A 62 2.02 -11.71 12.52
CA VAL A 62 2.79 -11.37 11.30
C VAL A 62 2.40 -12.32 10.18
N ILE A 63 2.01 -11.76 9.02
CA ILE A 63 1.67 -12.47 7.78
C ILE A 63 2.70 -12.08 6.71
N SER A 64 3.51 -13.05 6.29
CA SER A 64 4.62 -12.84 5.35
C SER A 64 4.69 -13.91 4.26
N SER A 65 3.57 -14.60 4.02
CA SER A 65 3.48 -15.65 3.00
C SER A 65 2.20 -15.52 2.21
N PRO A 66 2.18 -15.95 0.93
CA PRO A 66 0.93 -16.10 0.19
C PRO A 66 0.02 -17.12 0.86
N GLY A 67 -1.29 -16.91 0.76
CA GLY A 67 -2.31 -17.79 1.35
C GLY A 67 -3.52 -17.01 1.82
N GLU A 68 -4.45 -17.71 2.46
CA GLU A 68 -5.67 -17.14 3.03
C GLU A 68 -5.61 -17.21 4.55
N TYR A 69 -5.96 -16.11 5.20
CA TYR A 69 -5.88 -15.95 6.64
C TYR A 69 -7.18 -15.32 7.14
N ASP A 70 -7.68 -15.81 8.27
CA ASP A 70 -8.70 -15.12 9.06
C ASP A 70 -8.11 -14.85 10.45
N VAL A 71 -8.00 -13.57 10.78
CA VAL A 71 -7.42 -13.12 12.05
C VAL A 71 -8.34 -12.10 12.69
N SER A 72 -8.94 -12.47 13.81
CA SER A 72 -9.83 -11.60 14.59
C SER A 72 -11.00 -11.04 13.77
N GLY A 73 -11.50 -11.81 12.80
CA GLY A 73 -12.59 -11.44 11.90
C GLY A 73 -12.19 -10.53 10.75
N VAL A 74 -10.89 -10.41 10.48
CA VAL A 74 -10.34 -9.79 9.27
C VAL A 74 -9.87 -10.90 8.33
N SER A 75 -10.43 -10.95 7.13
CA SER A 75 -9.98 -11.86 6.07
C SER A 75 -8.86 -11.20 5.28
N ILE A 76 -7.74 -11.91 5.15
CA ILE A 76 -6.56 -11.45 4.42
C ILE A 76 -6.14 -12.53 3.42
N ARG A 77 -5.98 -12.15 2.15
CA ARG A 77 -5.45 -13.03 1.11
C ARG A 77 -4.12 -12.46 0.59
N GLY A 78 -3.04 -13.24 0.69
CA GLY A 78 -1.75 -12.95 0.10
C GLY A 78 -1.60 -13.61 -1.27
N ILE A 79 -1.35 -12.83 -2.30
CA ILE A 79 -1.22 -13.27 -3.70
C ILE A 79 0.22 -13.08 -4.14
N ARG A 80 0.82 -14.11 -4.74
CA ARG A 80 2.19 -14.06 -5.24
C ARG A 80 2.32 -13.11 -6.43
N SER A 81 3.31 -12.23 -6.37
CA SER A 81 3.75 -11.38 -7.47
C SER A 81 5.27 -11.23 -7.44
N PHE A 82 5.82 -10.33 -8.26
CA PHE A 82 7.25 -10.12 -8.36
C PHE A 82 7.60 -8.65 -8.20
N HIS A 83 8.79 -8.41 -7.66
CA HIS A 83 9.35 -7.09 -7.45
C HIS A 83 10.12 -6.56 -8.69
N ASP A 84 10.03 -7.26 -9.80
CA ASP A 84 10.65 -6.92 -11.07
C ASP A 84 9.87 -7.52 -12.25
N THR A 85 10.30 -7.19 -13.49
CA THR A 85 9.73 -7.73 -14.73
C THR A 85 10.33 -9.10 -15.11
N ALA A 86 11.40 -9.52 -14.45
CA ALA A 86 12.11 -10.77 -14.69
C ALA A 86 11.62 -11.93 -13.80
N LYS A 87 10.37 -11.89 -13.34
CA LYS A 87 9.74 -12.91 -12.48
C LYS A 87 10.51 -13.16 -11.17
N GLY A 88 11.08 -12.11 -10.62
CA GLY A 88 11.78 -12.15 -9.34
C GLY A 88 13.25 -12.53 -9.43
N GLU A 89 13.83 -12.60 -10.61
CA GLU A 89 15.26 -12.92 -10.79
C GLU A 89 16.18 -11.79 -10.34
N GLU A 90 15.71 -10.53 -10.40
CA GLU A 90 16.52 -9.36 -10.06
C GLU A 90 16.30 -8.87 -8.63
N ARG A 91 15.03 -8.72 -8.22
CA ARG A 91 14.64 -8.14 -6.91
C ARG A 91 13.83 -9.07 -6.02
N GLY A 92 13.47 -10.25 -6.52
CA GLY A 92 12.78 -11.26 -5.76
C GLY A 92 11.27 -11.22 -5.87
N LYS A 93 10.63 -11.91 -4.93
CA LYS A 93 9.17 -12.07 -4.85
C LYS A 93 8.55 -10.92 -4.11
N ASN A 94 7.31 -10.61 -4.46
CA ASN A 94 6.43 -9.69 -3.77
C ASN A 94 5.09 -10.38 -3.45
N ILE A 95 4.40 -9.93 -2.43
CA ILE A 95 3.05 -10.40 -2.07
C ILE A 95 2.11 -9.22 -2.14
N ILE A 96 1.06 -9.35 -2.93
CA ILE A 96 -0.08 -8.44 -2.92
C ILE A 96 -1.02 -8.91 -1.82
N TYR A 97 -1.48 -8.00 -0.97
CA TYR A 97 -2.45 -8.32 0.08
C TYR A 97 -3.83 -7.73 -0.22
N LEU A 98 -4.83 -8.61 -0.23
CA LEU A 98 -6.24 -8.22 -0.17
C LEU A 98 -6.70 -8.33 1.29
N VAL A 99 -7.19 -7.24 1.85
CA VAL A 99 -7.63 -7.16 3.25
C VAL A 99 -9.10 -6.74 3.28
N ASN A 100 -9.96 -7.60 3.83
CA ASN A 100 -11.35 -7.27 4.11
C ASN A 100 -11.48 -6.85 5.58
N ILE A 101 -11.72 -5.56 5.83
CA ILE A 101 -11.88 -4.99 7.15
C ILE A 101 -13.06 -4.00 7.17
N ASP A 102 -13.98 -4.14 8.14
CA ASP A 102 -15.17 -3.30 8.27
C ASP A 102 -16.00 -3.19 6.98
N ASP A 103 -16.14 -4.30 6.24
CA ASP A 103 -16.84 -4.43 4.94
C ASP A 103 -16.16 -3.68 3.77
N VAL A 104 -14.95 -3.18 3.94
CA VAL A 104 -14.15 -2.53 2.88
C VAL A 104 -13.01 -3.44 2.46
N ARG A 105 -12.84 -3.60 1.15
CA ARG A 105 -11.75 -4.39 0.56
C ARG A 105 -10.60 -3.49 0.13
N ILE A 106 -9.47 -3.67 0.78
CA ILE A 106 -8.22 -2.94 0.51
C ILE A 106 -7.27 -3.86 -0.24
N CYS A 107 -6.67 -3.37 -1.32
CA CYS A 107 -5.58 -4.03 -2.02
C CYS A 107 -4.28 -3.25 -1.80
N HIS A 108 -3.29 -3.86 -1.17
CA HIS A 108 -1.94 -3.33 -1.01
C HIS A 108 -1.02 -4.06 -1.97
N LEU A 109 -0.47 -3.36 -2.97
CA LEU A 109 0.35 -3.99 -4.02
C LEU A 109 1.79 -4.29 -3.59
N GLY A 110 2.21 -3.86 -2.39
CA GLY A 110 3.62 -3.96 -1.98
C GLY A 110 4.53 -3.24 -2.96
N ASP A 111 5.68 -3.81 -3.24
CA ASP A 111 6.62 -3.31 -4.24
C ASP A 111 6.45 -4.05 -5.58
N LEU A 112 5.23 -4.03 -6.11
CA LEU A 112 4.94 -4.64 -7.41
C LEU A 112 5.86 -4.04 -8.49
N GLY A 113 6.57 -4.91 -9.23
CA GLY A 113 7.55 -4.52 -10.24
C GLY A 113 7.08 -4.68 -11.69
N HIS A 114 5.82 -5.07 -11.93
CA HIS A 114 5.27 -5.29 -13.26
C HIS A 114 3.76 -5.07 -13.28
N VAL A 115 3.18 -4.77 -14.44
CA VAL A 115 1.71 -4.78 -14.60
C VAL A 115 1.20 -6.22 -14.55
N LEU A 116 0.09 -6.43 -13.86
CA LEU A 116 -0.53 -7.77 -13.78
C LEU A 116 -1.22 -8.12 -15.11
N ASP A 117 -1.17 -9.39 -15.47
CA ASP A 117 -1.99 -9.91 -16.56
C ASP A 117 -3.48 -9.97 -16.15
N ALA A 118 -4.36 -10.11 -17.14
CA ALA A 118 -5.80 -10.11 -16.92
C ALA A 118 -6.28 -11.28 -16.01
N GLU A 119 -5.60 -12.41 -16.03
CA GLU A 119 -5.92 -13.56 -15.20
C GLU A 119 -5.65 -13.24 -13.71
N LYS A 120 -4.46 -12.74 -13.40
CA LYS A 120 -4.13 -12.32 -12.02
C LYS A 120 -4.93 -11.13 -11.54
N ALA A 121 -5.24 -10.19 -12.44
CA ALA A 121 -6.09 -9.06 -12.09
C ALA A 121 -7.52 -9.52 -11.75
N SER A 122 -8.07 -10.52 -12.46
CA SER A 122 -9.38 -11.08 -12.14
C SER A 122 -9.43 -11.76 -10.76
N ASP A 123 -8.31 -12.29 -10.28
CA ASP A 123 -8.18 -12.82 -8.93
C ASP A 123 -8.26 -11.72 -7.85
N ILE A 124 -8.01 -10.46 -8.25
CA ILE A 124 -8.05 -9.27 -7.39
C ILE A 124 -9.32 -8.48 -7.71
N SER A 125 -10.48 -9.09 -7.53
CA SER A 125 -11.76 -8.45 -7.83
C SER A 125 -12.29 -7.59 -6.69
N ASP A 126 -13.22 -6.68 -7.03
CA ASP A 126 -14.01 -5.87 -6.08
C ASP A 126 -13.16 -5.02 -5.10
N VAL A 127 -12.08 -4.42 -5.57
CA VAL A 127 -11.23 -3.56 -4.76
C VAL A 127 -11.92 -2.23 -4.48
N ASP A 128 -12.11 -1.90 -3.20
CA ASP A 128 -12.62 -0.59 -2.80
C ASP A 128 -11.50 0.45 -2.73
N ILE A 129 -10.35 0.05 -2.14
CA ILE A 129 -9.18 0.92 -1.96
C ILE A 129 -7.94 0.23 -2.48
N LEU A 130 -7.23 0.88 -3.40
CA LEU A 130 -5.97 0.43 -3.96
C LEU A 130 -4.82 1.26 -3.41
N MET A 131 -3.86 0.61 -2.76
CA MET A 131 -2.57 1.18 -2.36
C MET A 131 -1.52 0.74 -3.38
N VAL A 132 -1.00 1.69 -4.17
CA VAL A 132 -0.19 1.42 -5.37
C VAL A 132 1.15 2.17 -5.33
N PRO A 133 2.30 1.48 -5.55
CA PRO A 133 3.59 2.14 -5.67
C PRO A 133 3.64 2.92 -6.99
N VAL A 134 4.21 4.15 -6.95
CA VAL A 134 4.23 5.04 -8.12
C VAL A 134 5.62 5.65 -8.40
N GLY A 135 6.62 5.31 -7.58
CA GLY A 135 7.94 5.95 -7.64
C GLY A 135 8.87 5.41 -8.72
N GLY A 136 8.56 4.29 -9.37
CA GLY A 136 9.45 3.67 -10.34
C GLY A 136 10.75 3.16 -9.70
N VAL A 137 11.82 3.07 -10.50
CA VAL A 137 13.17 2.61 -10.13
C VAL A 137 13.19 1.14 -9.68
N SER A 138 12.59 0.83 -8.55
CA SER A 138 12.48 -0.53 -8.01
C SER A 138 11.07 -1.12 -8.12
N THR A 139 10.07 -0.30 -8.38
CA THR A 139 8.66 -0.69 -8.50
C THR A 139 8.10 -0.26 -9.84
N ILE A 140 6.81 -0.52 -10.10
CA ILE A 140 6.11 0.10 -11.21
C ILE A 140 6.16 1.62 -11.09
N GLY A 141 6.24 2.30 -12.23
CA GLY A 141 6.20 3.76 -12.31
C GLY A 141 4.78 4.30 -12.44
N ALA A 142 4.67 5.61 -12.62
CA ALA A 142 3.39 6.32 -12.67
C ALA A 142 2.42 5.81 -13.74
N SER A 143 2.92 5.51 -14.95
CA SER A 143 2.11 5.00 -16.06
C SER A 143 1.52 3.62 -15.77
N ASP A 144 2.37 2.68 -15.32
CA ASP A 144 1.96 1.32 -14.98
C ASP A 144 1.01 1.29 -13.77
N ALA A 145 1.25 2.19 -12.79
CA ALA A 145 0.38 2.36 -11.64
C ALA A 145 -1.02 2.88 -12.06
N ALA A 146 -1.09 3.79 -13.02
CA ALA A 146 -2.35 4.25 -13.59
C ALA A 146 -3.04 3.13 -14.40
N GLU A 147 -2.29 2.26 -15.09
CA GLU A 147 -2.82 1.08 -15.74
C GLU A 147 -3.39 0.08 -14.73
N MET A 148 -2.68 -0.18 -13.62
CA MET A 148 -3.18 -1.01 -12.53
C MET A 148 -4.47 -0.45 -11.92
N ALA A 149 -4.59 0.88 -11.75
CA ALA A 149 -5.81 1.51 -11.27
C ALA A 149 -6.98 1.33 -12.27
N ARG A 150 -6.72 1.41 -13.58
CA ARG A 150 -7.75 1.13 -14.61
C ARG A 150 -8.14 -0.34 -14.65
N LEU A 151 -7.20 -1.25 -14.42
CA LEU A 151 -7.42 -2.70 -14.48
C LEU A 151 -8.21 -3.22 -13.26
N LEU A 152 -7.96 -2.66 -12.08
CA LEU A 152 -8.59 -3.10 -10.82
C LEU A 152 -9.84 -2.28 -10.44
N GLU A 153 -10.12 -1.19 -11.14
CA GLU A 153 -11.30 -0.33 -10.98
C GLU A 153 -11.66 0.02 -9.52
N PRO A 154 -10.69 0.44 -8.66
CA PRO A 154 -10.97 0.76 -7.28
C PRO A 154 -11.81 2.04 -7.15
N LYS A 155 -12.46 2.21 -6.01
CA LYS A 155 -13.16 3.47 -5.68
C LYS A 155 -12.21 4.56 -5.16
N VAL A 156 -11.15 4.14 -4.47
CA VAL A 156 -10.11 5.05 -3.96
C VAL A 156 -8.73 4.52 -4.35
N VAL A 157 -7.87 5.37 -4.90
CA VAL A 157 -6.47 5.06 -5.20
C VAL A 157 -5.58 5.87 -4.27
N ILE A 158 -4.75 5.20 -3.51
CA ILE A 158 -3.75 5.80 -2.61
C ILE A 158 -2.35 5.51 -3.17
N PRO A 159 -1.66 6.50 -3.73
CA PRO A 159 -0.29 6.33 -4.18
C PRO A 159 0.66 6.22 -2.98
N MET A 160 1.67 5.37 -3.13
CA MET A 160 2.72 5.13 -2.13
C MET A 160 4.08 4.95 -2.81
N HIS A 161 5.15 4.76 -2.02
CA HIS A 161 6.50 4.44 -2.49
C HIS A 161 6.99 5.42 -3.58
N TYR A 162 6.90 6.71 -3.31
CA TYR A 162 7.39 7.78 -4.18
C TYR A 162 8.29 8.74 -3.40
N LYS A 163 9.01 9.57 -4.12
CA LYS A 163 9.93 10.57 -3.54
C LYS A 163 9.18 11.60 -2.71
N THR A 164 9.58 11.73 -1.45
CA THR A 164 9.10 12.75 -0.50
C THR A 164 10.28 13.56 0.04
N GLU A 165 10.02 14.51 0.94
CA GLU A 165 11.09 15.22 1.63
C GLU A 165 11.98 14.29 2.46
N ALA A 166 11.40 13.26 3.10
CA ALA A 166 12.15 12.27 3.87
C ALA A 166 13.11 11.44 3.00
N THR A 167 12.76 11.24 1.74
CA THR A 167 13.53 10.46 0.76
C THR A 167 14.10 11.33 -0.36
N ALA A 168 14.40 12.61 -0.09
CA ALA A 168 14.83 13.59 -1.11
C ALA A 168 16.05 13.16 -1.93
N LYS A 169 16.93 12.32 -1.36
CA LYS A 169 18.13 11.79 -2.03
C LYS A 169 17.87 10.56 -2.88
N SER A 170 16.67 9.98 -2.84
CA SER A 170 16.32 8.82 -3.67
C SER A 170 16.15 9.21 -5.14
N GLU A 171 16.31 8.24 -6.03
CA GLU A 171 16.07 8.39 -7.47
C GLU A 171 14.60 8.20 -7.85
N MET A 172 13.73 7.88 -6.89
CA MET A 172 12.30 7.70 -7.11
C MET A 172 11.66 8.95 -7.72
N ASP A 173 10.63 8.74 -8.51
CA ASP A 173 9.81 9.81 -9.05
C ASP A 173 8.97 10.48 -7.94
N SER A 174 8.68 11.77 -8.14
CA SER A 174 7.71 12.49 -7.30
C SER A 174 6.28 12.07 -7.64
N ILE A 175 5.36 12.39 -6.75
CA ILE A 175 3.92 12.14 -6.94
C ILE A 175 3.34 12.85 -8.19
N ASP A 176 4.01 13.90 -8.70
CA ASP A 176 3.48 14.72 -9.79
C ASP A 176 3.34 13.96 -11.10
N LYS A 177 4.23 12.99 -11.35
CA LYS A 177 4.10 12.12 -12.53
C LYS A 177 2.79 11.31 -12.45
N PHE A 178 2.50 10.72 -11.30
CA PHE A 178 1.27 9.95 -11.12
C PHE A 178 0.01 10.82 -11.16
N ARG A 179 0.06 12.03 -10.57
CA ARG A 179 -1.03 13.00 -10.69
C ARG A 179 -1.38 13.28 -12.14
N LYS A 180 -0.35 13.48 -12.97
CA LYS A 180 -0.53 13.74 -14.41
C LYS A 180 -1.18 12.54 -15.12
N GLU A 181 -0.70 11.32 -14.88
CA GLU A 181 -1.25 10.09 -15.48
C GLU A 181 -2.72 9.86 -15.09
N MET A 182 -3.09 10.21 -13.87
CA MET A 182 -4.46 10.07 -13.36
C MET A 182 -5.34 11.30 -13.62
N GLY A 183 -4.85 12.34 -14.29
CA GLY A 183 -5.60 13.58 -14.51
C GLY A 183 -5.96 14.36 -13.24
N VAL A 184 -5.21 14.15 -12.15
CA VAL A 184 -5.45 14.78 -10.85
C VAL A 184 -4.89 16.20 -10.86
N LYS A 185 -5.71 17.18 -10.47
CA LYS A 185 -5.28 18.58 -10.36
C LYS A 185 -4.20 18.75 -9.28
N SER A 186 -3.19 19.58 -9.57
CA SER A 186 -2.05 19.83 -8.67
C SER A 186 -2.44 20.46 -7.33
N GLU A 187 -3.60 21.08 -7.25
CA GLU A 187 -4.09 21.80 -6.06
C GLU A 187 -4.64 20.89 -4.96
N ILE A 188 -4.79 19.58 -5.21
CA ILE A 188 -5.24 18.63 -4.18
C ILE A 188 -4.14 18.53 -3.12
N LYS A 189 -4.47 19.05 -1.93
CA LYS A 189 -3.56 18.98 -0.77
C LYS A 189 -3.55 17.57 -0.20
N PRO A 190 -2.37 17.07 0.20
CA PRO A 190 -2.28 15.82 0.93
C PRO A 190 -3.05 15.90 2.25
N GLU A 191 -3.72 14.82 2.61
CA GLU A 191 -4.46 14.69 3.87
C GLU A 191 -3.73 13.72 4.81
N THR A 192 -3.86 13.97 6.12
CA THR A 192 -3.13 13.21 7.14
C THR A 192 -3.72 11.83 7.36
N LYS A 193 -5.02 11.67 7.07
CA LYS A 193 -5.76 10.41 7.23
C LYS A 193 -6.98 10.34 6.34
N LEU A 194 -7.35 9.13 5.96
CA LEU A 194 -8.61 8.81 5.30
C LEU A 194 -9.54 8.12 6.30
N VAL A 195 -10.68 8.74 6.60
CA VAL A 195 -11.74 8.11 7.40
C VAL A 195 -12.86 7.70 6.47
N ILE A 196 -13.08 6.39 6.33
CA ILE A 196 -14.02 5.86 5.34
C ILE A 196 -14.68 4.56 5.83
N GLY A 197 -15.89 4.33 5.37
CA GLY A 197 -16.62 3.08 5.53
C GLY A 197 -17.30 2.71 4.22
N LYS A 198 -17.90 1.54 4.10
CA LYS A 198 -18.50 1.04 2.86
C LYS A 198 -19.50 2.02 2.24
N SER A 199 -20.33 2.66 3.06
CA SER A 199 -21.33 3.65 2.61
C SER A 199 -20.73 5.01 2.22
N GLY A 200 -19.48 5.27 2.58
CA GLY A 200 -18.77 6.52 2.26
C GLY A 200 -17.87 6.42 1.03
N LEU A 201 -17.83 5.26 0.37
CA LEU A 201 -17.03 5.08 -0.85
C LEU A 201 -17.58 5.95 -1.99
N PRO A 202 -16.71 6.62 -2.77
CA PRO A 202 -17.15 7.45 -3.88
C PRO A 202 -17.76 6.60 -5.00
N GLN A 203 -18.65 7.21 -5.79
CA GLN A 203 -19.26 6.58 -6.96
C GLN A 203 -18.25 6.38 -8.08
N GLU A 204 -17.40 7.38 -8.30
CA GLU A 204 -16.32 7.37 -9.28
C GLU A 204 -14.97 7.23 -8.58
N ALA A 205 -13.99 6.65 -9.26
CA ALA A 205 -12.64 6.48 -8.74
C ALA A 205 -11.99 7.82 -8.38
N GLN A 206 -11.46 7.94 -7.17
CA GLN A 206 -10.78 9.13 -6.69
C GLN A 206 -9.36 8.81 -6.24
N VAL A 207 -8.41 9.68 -6.57
CA VAL A 207 -7.05 9.62 -6.05
C VAL A 207 -6.99 10.38 -4.73
N PHE A 208 -6.57 9.70 -3.66
CA PHE A 208 -6.43 10.24 -2.33
C PHE A 208 -4.94 10.33 -1.97
N ILE A 209 -4.41 11.55 -1.90
CA ILE A 209 -3.00 11.77 -1.59
C ILE A 209 -2.85 11.99 -0.10
N MET A 210 -1.94 11.23 0.52
CA MET A 210 -1.73 11.26 1.96
C MET A 210 -0.42 11.97 2.33
N ASP A 211 -0.43 12.60 3.50
CA ASP A 211 0.76 13.18 4.14
C ASP A 211 1.24 12.26 5.28
N TYR A 212 2.49 11.81 5.20
CA TYR A 212 3.12 10.94 6.21
C TYR A 212 3.53 11.70 7.48
N ARG A 213 3.66 13.02 7.43
CA ARG A 213 4.25 13.85 8.51
C ARG A 213 3.42 13.94 9.79
N SER A 214 2.18 13.51 9.76
CA SER A 214 1.27 13.55 10.91
C SER A 214 1.02 12.17 11.54
N ALA A 215 1.82 11.19 11.18
CA ALA A 215 1.71 9.84 11.68
C ALA A 215 2.41 9.61 13.04
N GLY A 216 2.97 10.67 13.65
CA GLY A 216 3.61 10.67 14.97
C GLY A 216 2.68 11.02 16.11
#